data_4fb3d5b314f3630e47daf2fcec1eb04c
#
_entry.id   4fb3d5b314f3630e47daf2fcec1eb04c
#
_cell.length_a   1.000
_cell.length_b   1.000
_cell.length_c   1.000
_cell.angle_alpha   90.00
_cell.angle_beta   90.00
_cell.angle_gamma   90.00
#
_symmetry.space_group_name_H-M   'P 1'
#
loop_
_entity.id
_entity.type
_entity.pdbx_description
1 polymer ?
#
loop_
_entity_poly.entity_id
_entity_poly.type
_entity_poly.pdbx_seq_one_letter_code
_entity_poly.pdbx_strand_id
1 'polypeptide(L)'
;MKLTIFAATGGIGRHLVGQAIAAGHDVTAVARNPASLPAEVRAVRADLATAQPAALATAVGGADAVLSALGPRSKAEYGIASTGTRAIAGAMQVAGVRRVVVVSAAPVGAVASPRRPRPPKHDPGDGFVMRHLLSPLVNAALRDLYADLALMEDILADSGLDWTAVRPPRLTNKAETGAYRTAYGRNLRRGLTVSRADVAHLMLAVLGQPETIGQTVGIAN
;
A
#
# COMPACT_ATOMS: atom_id res chain seq x y z
N MET A 1 14.44 11.90 -6.20
CA MET A 1 13.12 12.38 -5.71
C MET A 1 13.17 12.50 -4.20
N LYS A 2 12.34 13.37 -3.62
CA LYS A 2 12.08 13.42 -2.18
C LYS A 2 10.86 12.55 -1.89
N LEU A 3 11.03 11.52 -1.10
CA LEU A 3 9.98 10.53 -0.81
C LEU A 3 9.63 10.52 0.68
N THR A 4 8.34 10.55 1.01
CA THR A 4 7.90 10.26 2.37
C THR A 4 7.32 8.84 2.43
N ILE A 5 7.88 7.99 3.29
CA ILE A 5 7.50 6.58 3.43
C ILE A 5 6.84 6.35 4.78
N PHE A 6 5.54 6.03 4.77
CA PHE A 6 4.77 5.67 5.96
C PHE A 6 4.84 4.18 6.26
N ALA A 7 4.73 3.83 7.54
CA ALA A 7 4.96 2.49 8.07
C ALA A 7 6.35 1.92 7.71
N ALA A 8 7.36 2.80 7.71
CA ALA A 8 8.72 2.55 7.26
C ALA A 8 9.42 1.37 7.95
N THR A 9 9.05 1.02 9.18
CA THR A 9 9.60 -0.13 9.93
C THR A 9 8.82 -1.43 9.73
N GLY A 10 7.77 -1.42 8.89
CA GLY A 10 6.98 -2.60 8.53
C GLY A 10 7.72 -3.54 7.57
N GLY A 11 7.11 -4.71 7.30
CA GLY A 11 7.73 -5.72 6.44
C GLY A 11 8.06 -5.24 5.02
N ILE A 12 7.12 -4.50 4.36
CA ILE A 12 7.36 -3.87 3.05
C ILE A 12 8.12 -2.54 3.24
N GLY A 13 7.76 -1.76 4.27
CA GLY A 13 8.33 -0.44 4.52
C GLY A 13 9.85 -0.44 4.63
N ARG A 14 10.45 -1.46 5.28
CA ARG A 14 11.92 -1.59 5.36
C ARG A 14 12.57 -1.79 4.00
N HIS A 15 11.96 -2.56 3.13
CA HIS A 15 12.44 -2.73 1.76
C HIS A 15 12.29 -1.43 0.95
N LEU A 16 11.16 -0.72 1.10
CA LEU A 16 10.97 0.58 0.47
C LEU A 16 12.06 1.58 0.86
N VAL A 17 12.35 1.70 2.16
CA VAL A 17 13.39 2.59 2.66
C VAL A 17 14.76 2.20 2.08
N GLY A 18 15.16 0.93 2.18
CA GLY A 18 16.45 0.47 1.68
C GLY A 18 16.61 0.66 0.17
N GLN A 19 15.59 0.29 -0.61
CA GLN A 19 15.62 0.43 -2.07
C GLN A 19 15.58 1.90 -2.50
N ALA A 20 14.82 2.76 -1.81
CA ALA A 20 14.77 4.19 -2.10
C ALA A 20 16.11 4.86 -1.85
N ILE A 21 16.81 4.52 -0.75
CA ILE A 21 18.19 5.00 -0.47
C ILE A 21 19.14 4.52 -1.56
N ALA A 22 19.12 3.22 -1.88
CA ALA A 22 19.97 2.63 -2.91
C ALA A 22 19.76 3.27 -4.30
N ALA A 23 18.55 3.73 -4.59
CA ALA A 23 18.19 4.46 -5.81
C ALA A 23 18.54 5.98 -5.74
N GLY A 24 19.15 6.46 -4.67
CA GLY A 24 19.56 7.86 -4.51
C GLY A 24 18.41 8.83 -4.22
N HIS A 25 17.30 8.35 -3.63
CA HIS A 25 16.21 9.22 -3.21
C HIS A 25 16.49 9.84 -1.83
N ASP A 26 16.00 11.06 -1.62
CA ASP A 26 15.94 11.71 -0.30
C ASP A 26 14.70 11.19 0.45
N VAL A 27 14.91 10.50 1.57
CA VAL A 27 13.84 9.74 2.25
C VAL A 27 13.49 10.33 3.61
N THR A 28 12.22 10.72 3.77
CA THR A 28 11.60 10.92 5.08
C THR A 28 10.85 9.63 5.46
N ALA A 29 11.25 8.99 6.53
CA ALA A 29 10.68 7.72 7.00
C ALA A 29 9.84 7.93 8.25
N VAL A 30 8.53 7.60 8.14
CA VAL A 30 7.55 7.79 9.23
C VAL A 30 7.20 6.46 9.87
N ALA A 31 7.37 6.35 11.18
CA ALA A 31 7.09 5.13 11.95
C ALA A 31 6.69 5.44 13.39
N ARG A 32 5.97 4.51 14.05
CA ARG A 32 5.66 4.60 15.50
C ARG A 32 6.93 4.53 16.37
N ASN A 33 7.86 3.67 15.98
CA ASN A 33 9.20 3.58 16.60
C ASN A 33 10.27 3.67 15.51
N PRO A 34 10.90 4.85 15.33
CA PRO A 34 11.88 5.07 14.29
C PRO A 34 13.30 4.58 14.65
N ALA A 35 13.56 4.07 15.86
CA ALA A 35 14.90 3.71 16.33
C ALA A 35 15.63 2.66 15.46
N SER A 36 14.90 1.87 14.66
CA SER A 36 15.46 0.86 13.75
C SER A 36 15.64 1.35 12.32
N LEU A 37 15.40 2.62 12.05
CA LEU A 37 15.59 3.20 10.72
C LEU A 37 17.08 3.51 10.48
N PRO A 38 17.56 3.45 9.23
CA PRO A 38 18.92 3.87 8.86
C PRO A 38 19.17 5.34 9.23
N ALA A 39 20.44 5.68 9.53
CA ALA A 39 20.83 7.06 9.89
C ALA A 39 20.72 8.03 8.71
N GLU A 40 20.73 7.53 7.49
CA GLU A 40 20.67 8.30 6.24
C GLU A 40 19.30 8.90 5.95
N VAL A 41 18.24 8.46 6.68
CA VAL A 41 16.89 8.97 6.45
C VAL A 41 16.47 10.00 7.50
N ARG A 42 15.65 10.95 7.10
CA ARG A 42 14.95 11.80 8.04
C ARG A 42 13.87 10.99 8.74
N ALA A 43 14.12 10.59 9.99
CA ALA A 43 13.18 9.80 10.78
C ALA A 43 12.12 10.70 11.46
N VAL A 44 10.84 10.35 11.30
CA VAL A 44 9.71 11.03 11.93
C VAL A 44 8.90 10.03 12.74
N ARG A 45 8.63 10.36 14.01
CA ARG A 45 7.75 9.54 14.85
C ARG A 45 6.30 9.96 14.68
N ALA A 46 5.42 9.03 14.27
CA ALA A 46 3.98 9.23 14.25
C ALA A 46 3.22 7.92 14.43
N ASP A 47 2.09 7.99 15.14
CA ASP A 47 1.11 6.89 15.21
C ASP A 47 -0.09 7.26 14.33
N LEU A 48 -0.26 6.54 13.23
CA LEU A 48 -1.30 6.79 12.25
C LEU A 48 -2.72 6.42 12.74
N ALA A 49 -2.84 5.73 13.86
CA ALA A 49 -4.13 5.47 14.48
C ALA A 49 -4.75 6.73 15.10
N THR A 50 -3.91 7.68 15.52
CA THR A 50 -4.33 8.90 16.25
C THR A 50 -3.81 10.19 15.63
N ALA A 51 -2.94 10.09 14.62
CA ALA A 51 -2.32 11.28 14.02
C ALA A 51 -3.35 12.16 13.30
N GLN A 52 -3.28 13.45 13.58
CA GLN A 52 -4.04 14.46 12.85
C GLN A 52 -3.33 14.84 11.54
N PRO A 53 -4.06 15.14 10.45
CA PRO A 53 -3.46 15.54 9.17
C PRO A 53 -2.44 16.67 9.28
N ALA A 54 -2.73 17.72 10.07
CA ALA A 54 -1.83 18.84 10.26
C ALA A 54 -0.48 18.45 10.89
N ALA A 55 -0.47 17.47 11.82
CA ALA A 55 0.75 16.96 12.43
C ALA A 55 1.62 16.17 11.44
N LEU A 56 1.01 15.53 10.46
CA LEU A 56 1.70 14.78 9.40
C LEU A 56 2.17 15.67 8.24
N ALA A 57 1.57 16.85 8.07
CA ALA A 57 1.88 17.76 6.96
C ALA A 57 3.37 18.14 6.91
N THR A 58 4.02 18.29 8.07
CA THR A 58 5.47 18.58 8.17
C THR A 58 6.35 17.43 7.66
N ALA A 59 5.87 16.18 7.79
CA ALA A 59 6.58 15.01 7.29
C ALA A 59 6.41 14.82 5.78
N VAL A 60 5.31 15.33 5.23
CA VAL A 60 4.95 15.22 3.80
C VAL A 60 5.41 16.44 3.02
N GLY A 61 5.55 17.60 3.67
CA GLY A 61 5.87 18.88 3.03
C GLY A 61 7.16 18.82 2.20
N GLY A 62 7.05 19.24 0.93
CA GLY A 62 8.14 19.26 -0.02
C GLY A 62 8.51 17.88 -0.61
N ALA A 63 7.74 16.83 -0.32
CA ALA A 63 7.93 15.53 -0.96
C ALA A 63 7.39 15.56 -2.41
N ASP A 64 8.08 14.87 -3.32
CA ASP A 64 7.61 14.63 -4.68
C ASP A 64 6.51 13.55 -4.70
N ALA A 65 6.61 12.57 -3.77
CA ALA A 65 5.63 11.51 -3.64
C ALA A 65 5.60 10.90 -2.22
N VAL A 66 4.47 10.28 -1.90
CA VAL A 66 4.25 9.53 -0.67
C VAL A 66 4.09 8.05 -0.98
N LEU A 67 4.75 7.19 -0.19
CA LEU A 67 4.56 5.74 -0.24
C LEU A 67 4.02 5.26 1.12
N SER A 68 2.98 4.45 1.11
CA SER A 68 2.41 3.88 2.32
C SER A 68 2.40 2.36 2.29
N ALA A 69 3.22 1.75 3.15
CA ALA A 69 3.23 0.32 3.41
C ALA A 69 2.37 -0.04 4.64
N LEU A 70 1.33 0.76 4.90
CA LEU A 70 0.48 0.64 6.07
C LEU A 70 -0.42 -0.60 5.99
N GLY A 71 -0.44 -1.34 7.07
CA GLY A 71 -1.32 -2.49 7.27
C GLY A 71 -1.26 -2.95 8.71
N PRO A 72 -2.27 -3.68 9.20
CA PRO A 72 -2.34 -4.14 10.58
C PRO A 72 -1.26 -5.20 10.85
N ARG A 73 -0.72 -5.20 12.07
CA ARG A 73 0.19 -6.25 12.57
C ARG A 73 -0.56 -7.35 13.31
N SER A 74 -1.77 -7.04 13.77
CA SER A 74 -2.67 -7.96 14.48
C SER A 74 -4.12 -7.59 14.21
N LYS A 75 -5.04 -8.45 14.62
CA LYS A 75 -6.50 -8.18 14.51
C LYS A 75 -6.93 -6.93 15.27
N ALA A 76 -6.25 -6.59 16.36
CA ALA A 76 -6.54 -5.38 17.15
C ALA A 76 -6.25 -4.08 16.40
N GLU A 77 -5.48 -4.13 15.33
CA GLU A 77 -5.13 -2.98 14.48
C GLU A 77 -6.00 -2.91 13.21
N TYR A 78 -7.05 -3.72 13.06
CA TYR A 78 -7.97 -3.60 11.93
C TYR A 78 -8.64 -2.22 11.95
N GLY A 79 -8.82 -1.60 10.78
CA GLY A 79 -9.21 -0.19 10.64
C GLY A 79 -8.03 0.77 10.46
N ILE A 80 -6.79 0.32 10.70
CA ILE A 80 -5.61 1.20 10.58
C ILE A 80 -5.34 1.62 9.13
N ALA A 81 -5.64 0.77 8.15
CA ALA A 81 -5.38 1.09 6.76
C ALA A 81 -6.25 2.26 6.29
N SER A 82 -7.55 2.23 6.54
CA SER A 82 -8.46 3.31 6.18
C SER A 82 -8.25 4.57 7.01
N THR A 83 -8.10 4.43 8.34
CA THR A 83 -7.87 5.58 9.25
C THR A 83 -6.56 6.28 8.93
N GLY A 84 -5.48 5.54 8.83
CA GLY A 84 -4.17 6.11 8.52
C GLY A 84 -4.09 6.72 7.12
N THR A 85 -4.73 6.09 6.14
CA THR A 85 -4.78 6.65 4.77
C THR A 85 -5.56 7.96 4.72
N ARG A 86 -6.64 8.09 5.49
CA ARG A 86 -7.38 9.37 5.61
C ARG A 86 -6.48 10.46 6.20
N ALA A 87 -5.72 10.16 7.24
CA ALA A 87 -4.79 11.11 7.84
C ALA A 87 -3.66 11.50 6.86
N ILE A 88 -3.10 10.52 6.14
CA ILE A 88 -2.07 10.75 5.11
C ILE A 88 -2.62 11.61 3.97
N ALA A 89 -3.79 11.26 3.42
CA ALA A 89 -4.41 12.02 2.33
C ALA A 89 -4.69 13.47 2.75
N GLY A 90 -5.23 13.70 3.94
CA GLY A 90 -5.43 15.04 4.48
C GLY A 90 -4.11 15.82 4.66
N ALA A 91 -3.05 15.16 5.12
CA ALA A 91 -1.74 15.79 5.24
C ALA A 91 -1.15 16.17 3.87
N MET A 92 -1.33 15.31 2.86
CA MET A 92 -0.89 15.57 1.49
C MET A 92 -1.66 16.75 0.86
N GLN A 93 -2.97 16.85 1.09
CA GLN A 93 -3.79 17.97 0.64
C GLN A 93 -3.32 19.29 1.27
N VAL A 94 -3.05 19.31 2.57
CA VAL A 94 -2.51 20.49 3.28
C VAL A 94 -1.13 20.89 2.73
N ALA A 95 -0.27 19.90 2.43
CA ALA A 95 1.08 20.12 1.94
C ALA A 95 1.18 20.36 0.42
N GLY A 96 0.07 20.21 -0.33
CA GLY A 96 0.07 20.33 -1.80
C GLY A 96 0.75 19.18 -2.54
N VAL A 97 0.98 18.04 -1.89
CA VAL A 97 1.61 16.85 -2.48
C VAL A 97 0.54 15.95 -3.08
N ARG A 98 0.69 15.53 -4.34
CA ARG A 98 -0.38 14.84 -5.06
C ARG A 98 -0.14 13.34 -5.23
N ARG A 99 1.10 12.90 -5.52
CA ARG A 99 1.41 11.51 -5.87
C ARG A 99 1.47 10.61 -4.65
N VAL A 100 0.66 9.55 -4.61
CA VAL A 100 0.66 8.55 -3.54
C VAL A 100 0.60 7.12 -4.10
N VAL A 101 1.42 6.24 -3.52
CA VAL A 101 1.38 4.80 -3.81
C VAL A 101 1.16 4.05 -2.50
N VAL A 102 0.15 3.19 -2.46
CA VAL A 102 -0.17 2.41 -1.26
C VAL A 102 -0.12 0.91 -1.53
N VAL A 103 0.12 0.12 -0.49
CA VAL A 103 -0.10 -1.31 -0.53
C VAL A 103 -1.53 -1.65 -0.10
N SER A 104 -2.20 -2.49 -0.87
CA SER A 104 -3.51 -3.09 -0.60
C SER A 104 -3.38 -4.62 -0.57
N ALA A 105 -4.36 -5.36 -1.08
CA ALA A 105 -4.30 -6.82 -1.23
C ALA A 105 -5.13 -7.32 -2.42
N ALA A 106 -4.70 -8.41 -3.04
CA ALA A 106 -5.36 -9.02 -4.20
C ALA A 106 -6.86 -9.31 -3.98
N PRO A 107 -7.33 -9.85 -2.83
CA PRO A 107 -8.75 -10.16 -2.63
C PRO A 107 -9.68 -8.95 -2.59
N VAL A 108 -9.16 -7.73 -2.39
CA VAL A 108 -9.96 -6.51 -2.25
C VAL A 108 -10.83 -6.22 -3.47
N GLY A 109 -10.43 -6.68 -4.66
CA GLY A 109 -11.23 -6.55 -5.88
C GLY A 109 -12.64 -7.13 -5.81
N ALA A 110 -12.83 -8.17 -5.00
CA ALA A 110 -14.10 -8.86 -4.79
C ALA A 110 -14.78 -8.53 -3.43
N VAL A 111 -14.34 -7.48 -2.75
CA VAL A 111 -14.89 -7.06 -1.44
C VAL A 111 -15.79 -5.84 -1.61
N ALA A 112 -16.95 -5.87 -0.94
CA ALA A 112 -17.88 -4.74 -0.95
C ALA A 112 -17.31 -3.55 -0.18
N SER A 113 -17.56 -2.36 -0.72
CA SER A 113 -17.23 -1.08 -0.10
C SER A 113 -18.31 -0.04 -0.44
N PRO A 114 -18.34 1.14 0.19
CA PRO A 114 -19.28 2.20 -0.14
C PRO A 114 -19.31 2.55 -1.64
N ARG A 115 -18.16 2.65 -2.29
CA ARG A 115 -18.07 2.91 -3.74
C ARG A 115 -18.38 1.68 -4.61
N ARG A 116 -18.26 0.49 -4.06
CA ARG A 116 -18.49 -0.78 -4.75
C ARG A 116 -19.40 -1.69 -3.91
N PRO A 117 -20.71 -1.33 -3.75
CA PRO A 117 -21.62 -2.09 -2.89
C PRO A 117 -21.96 -3.50 -3.44
N ARG A 118 -21.78 -3.69 -4.75
CA ARG A 118 -21.99 -4.97 -5.45
C ARG A 118 -20.72 -5.35 -6.22
N PRO A 119 -19.67 -5.81 -5.54
CA PRO A 119 -18.45 -6.24 -6.21
C PRO A 119 -18.69 -7.51 -7.03
N PRO A 120 -17.82 -7.83 -7.99
CA PRO A 120 -17.84 -9.12 -8.65
C PRO A 120 -17.62 -10.24 -7.62
N LYS A 121 -18.28 -11.39 -7.82
CA LYS A 121 -18.12 -12.56 -6.92
C LYS A 121 -16.67 -13.05 -6.86
N HIS A 122 -15.90 -12.84 -7.94
CA HIS A 122 -14.51 -13.23 -8.09
C HIS A 122 -13.76 -12.18 -8.91
N ASP A 123 -12.47 -12.02 -8.63
CA ASP A 123 -11.63 -11.19 -9.49
C ASP A 123 -11.43 -11.88 -10.86
N PRO A 124 -11.46 -11.13 -11.99
CA PRO A 124 -11.25 -11.70 -13.34
C PRO A 124 -9.94 -12.45 -13.50
N GLY A 125 -8.92 -12.13 -12.69
CA GLY A 125 -7.61 -12.80 -12.68
C GLY A 125 -7.55 -14.07 -11.84
N ASP A 126 -8.57 -14.39 -11.05
CA ASP A 126 -8.55 -15.57 -10.18
C ASP A 126 -8.65 -16.87 -10.99
N GLY A 127 -7.71 -17.80 -10.75
CA GLY A 127 -7.76 -19.15 -11.30
C GLY A 127 -8.83 -20.01 -10.59
N PHE A 128 -9.19 -21.16 -11.22
CA PHE A 128 -10.23 -22.07 -10.74
C PHE A 128 -10.07 -22.49 -9.26
N VAL A 129 -8.87 -22.91 -8.87
CA VAL A 129 -8.57 -23.34 -7.48
C VAL A 129 -8.72 -22.18 -6.49
N MET A 130 -8.21 -21.00 -6.85
CA MET A 130 -8.36 -19.80 -6.03
C MET A 130 -9.84 -19.47 -5.86
N ARG A 131 -10.59 -19.47 -6.95
CA ARG A 131 -12.03 -19.13 -6.97
C ARG A 131 -12.89 -20.04 -6.10
N HIS A 132 -12.66 -21.35 -6.11
CA HIS A 132 -13.59 -22.33 -5.52
C HIS A 132 -13.15 -22.91 -4.18
N LEU A 133 -11.84 -22.97 -3.89
CA LEU A 133 -11.34 -23.57 -2.64
C LEU A 133 -10.72 -22.56 -1.66
N LEU A 134 -9.85 -21.68 -2.15
CA LEU A 134 -9.05 -20.84 -1.24
C LEU A 134 -9.73 -19.52 -0.87
N SER A 135 -10.35 -18.82 -1.84
CA SER A 135 -10.96 -17.51 -1.59
C SER A 135 -12.07 -17.52 -0.54
N PRO A 136 -13.04 -18.48 -0.49
CA PRO A 136 -14.11 -18.41 0.49
C PRO A 136 -13.62 -18.51 1.93
N LEU A 137 -12.67 -19.41 2.21
CA LEU A 137 -12.12 -19.61 3.56
C LEU A 137 -11.22 -18.44 3.99
N VAL A 138 -10.35 -17.98 3.10
CA VAL A 138 -9.44 -16.84 3.37
C VAL A 138 -10.23 -15.55 3.53
N ASN A 139 -11.24 -15.31 2.69
CA ASN A 139 -12.09 -14.13 2.77
C ASN A 139 -12.92 -14.11 4.06
N ALA A 140 -13.43 -15.26 4.52
CA ALA A 140 -14.15 -15.34 5.79
C ALA A 140 -13.22 -15.03 6.98
N ALA A 141 -12.01 -15.59 7.00
CA ALA A 141 -11.05 -15.41 8.09
C ALA A 141 -10.45 -13.98 8.15
N LEU A 142 -10.35 -13.29 7.01
CA LEU A 142 -9.72 -11.97 6.88
C LEU A 142 -10.72 -10.88 6.42
N ARG A 143 -12.02 -11.12 6.64
CA ARG A 143 -13.10 -10.25 6.18
C ARG A 143 -12.91 -8.80 6.60
N ASP A 144 -12.63 -8.58 7.88
CA ASP A 144 -12.52 -7.23 8.43
C ASP A 144 -11.26 -6.52 7.91
N LEU A 145 -10.17 -7.27 7.73
CA LEU A 145 -8.95 -6.75 7.09
C LEU A 145 -9.22 -6.28 5.66
N TYR A 146 -9.90 -7.11 4.86
CA TYR A 146 -10.16 -6.77 3.46
C TYR A 146 -11.23 -5.68 3.33
N ALA A 147 -12.19 -5.59 4.26
CA ALA A 147 -13.14 -4.49 4.33
C ALA A 147 -12.44 -3.15 4.62
N ASP A 148 -11.48 -3.14 5.56
CA ASP A 148 -10.66 -1.96 5.86
C ASP A 148 -9.81 -1.52 4.65
N LEU A 149 -9.18 -2.46 3.95
CA LEU A 149 -8.42 -2.17 2.72
C LEU A 149 -9.33 -1.68 1.58
N ALA A 150 -10.54 -2.22 1.45
CA ALA A 150 -11.50 -1.74 0.46
C ALA A 150 -11.95 -0.30 0.75
N LEU A 151 -12.20 0.02 2.02
CA LEU A 151 -12.49 1.39 2.46
C LEU A 151 -11.29 2.32 2.25
N MET A 152 -10.07 1.84 2.46
CA MET A 152 -8.84 2.59 2.16
C MET A 152 -8.77 2.98 0.67
N GLU A 153 -9.07 2.04 -0.24
CA GLU A 153 -9.10 2.33 -1.68
C GLU A 153 -10.19 3.33 -2.06
N ASP A 154 -11.37 3.26 -1.42
CA ASP A 154 -12.43 4.25 -1.62
C ASP A 154 -11.99 5.65 -1.18
N ILE A 155 -11.32 5.77 -0.01
CA ILE A 155 -10.78 7.04 0.48
C ILE A 155 -9.78 7.63 -0.52
N LEU A 156 -8.91 6.81 -1.11
CA LEU A 156 -7.97 7.27 -2.14
C LEU A 156 -8.69 7.75 -3.39
N ALA A 157 -9.68 7.00 -3.85
CA ALA A 157 -10.45 7.36 -5.05
C ALA A 157 -11.25 8.67 -4.86
N ASP A 158 -11.67 8.99 -3.63
CA ASP A 158 -12.37 10.23 -3.28
C ASP A 158 -11.43 11.41 -2.96
N SER A 159 -10.13 11.14 -2.76
CA SER A 159 -9.17 12.13 -2.25
C SER A 159 -8.78 13.21 -3.28
N GLY A 160 -8.97 12.98 -4.57
CA GLY A 160 -8.45 13.82 -5.64
C GLY A 160 -6.94 13.75 -5.83
N LEU A 161 -6.26 12.81 -5.14
CA LEU A 161 -4.82 12.56 -5.27
C LEU A 161 -4.50 11.71 -6.51
N ASP A 162 -3.26 11.76 -6.95
CA ASP A 162 -2.70 10.93 -8.02
C ASP A 162 -2.28 9.58 -7.42
N TRP A 163 -3.26 8.72 -7.09
CA TRP A 163 -3.06 7.51 -6.33
C TRP A 163 -2.78 6.27 -7.19
N THR A 164 -2.03 5.32 -6.64
CA THR A 164 -1.90 3.94 -7.15
C THR A 164 -1.99 2.98 -5.97
N ALA A 165 -2.80 1.92 -6.07
CA ALA A 165 -2.88 0.88 -5.06
C ALA A 165 -2.27 -0.44 -5.59
N VAL A 166 -1.16 -0.88 -5.00
CA VAL A 166 -0.53 -2.16 -5.34
C VAL A 166 -1.23 -3.28 -4.57
N ARG A 167 -1.73 -4.30 -5.27
CA ARG A 167 -2.49 -5.43 -4.72
C ARG A 167 -1.68 -6.73 -4.77
N PRO A 168 -0.83 -7.02 -3.79
CA PRO A 168 -0.12 -8.29 -3.70
C PRO A 168 -1.06 -9.42 -3.25
N PRO A 169 -0.78 -10.68 -3.67
CA PRO A 169 -1.32 -11.88 -3.07
C PRO A 169 -0.61 -12.19 -1.74
N ARG A 170 -0.45 -13.46 -1.36
CA ARG A 170 0.29 -13.85 -0.16
C ARG A 170 1.75 -13.37 -0.22
N LEU A 171 2.15 -12.61 0.79
CA LEU A 171 3.51 -12.05 0.92
C LEU A 171 4.50 -13.09 1.46
N THR A 172 5.71 -13.11 0.91
CA THR A 172 6.84 -13.91 1.39
C THR A 172 8.01 -13.02 1.81
N ASN A 173 9.01 -13.61 2.50
CA ASN A 173 10.25 -12.92 2.88
C ASN A 173 11.44 -13.30 1.97
N LYS A 174 11.15 -13.77 0.75
CA LYS A 174 12.21 -14.02 -0.22
C LYS A 174 12.92 -12.72 -0.60
N ALA A 175 14.13 -12.85 -1.13
CA ALA A 175 14.88 -11.73 -1.67
C ALA A 175 14.13 -11.05 -2.83
N GLU A 176 14.53 -9.85 -3.13
CA GLU A 176 14.13 -9.13 -4.34
C GLU A 176 14.61 -9.89 -5.59
N THR A 177 13.72 -10.00 -6.55
CA THR A 177 14.02 -10.63 -7.83
C THR A 177 13.98 -9.63 -8.98
N GLY A 178 13.23 -8.54 -8.85
CA GLY A 178 12.91 -7.63 -9.94
C GLY A 178 12.10 -8.26 -11.07
N ALA A 179 11.85 -9.56 -10.99
CA ALA A 179 11.17 -10.38 -12.00
C ALA A 179 9.79 -10.81 -11.47
N TYR A 180 8.77 -10.04 -11.76
CA TYR A 180 7.37 -10.27 -11.42
C TYR A 180 6.45 -9.85 -12.56
N ARG A 181 5.22 -10.33 -12.54
CA ARG A 181 4.18 -9.93 -13.48
C ARG A 181 3.26 -8.90 -12.83
N THR A 182 2.72 -7.99 -13.63
CA THR A 182 1.74 -7.00 -13.20
C THR A 182 0.48 -7.03 -14.05
N ALA A 183 -0.64 -6.56 -13.52
CA ALA A 183 -1.89 -6.36 -14.26
C ALA A 183 -2.67 -5.20 -13.68
N TYR A 184 -3.24 -4.35 -14.52
CA TYR A 184 -4.07 -3.22 -14.12
C TYR A 184 -5.51 -3.66 -13.85
N GLY A 185 -6.07 -3.22 -12.71
CA GLY A 185 -7.47 -3.42 -12.33
C GLY A 185 -7.87 -4.86 -12.01
N ARG A 186 -6.95 -5.81 -12.00
CA ARG A 186 -7.22 -7.26 -11.79
C ARG A 186 -6.07 -8.00 -11.14
N ASN A 187 -6.37 -9.20 -10.61
CA ASN A 187 -5.37 -10.15 -10.14
C ASN A 187 -4.66 -10.87 -11.30
N LEU A 188 -3.57 -11.55 -10.98
CA LEU A 188 -2.81 -12.36 -11.94
C LEU A 188 -3.17 -13.84 -11.82
N ARG A 189 -3.48 -14.46 -12.95
CA ARG A 189 -3.68 -15.92 -13.01
C ARG A 189 -2.44 -16.65 -12.50
N ARG A 190 -2.65 -17.63 -11.61
CA ARG A 190 -1.60 -18.39 -10.92
C ARG A 190 -0.63 -17.53 -10.09
N GLY A 191 -1.00 -16.28 -9.80
CA GLY A 191 -0.24 -15.37 -8.93
C GLY A 191 -0.57 -15.62 -7.47
N LEU A 192 0.08 -16.60 -6.82
CA LEU A 192 -0.21 -17.00 -5.44
C LEU A 192 0.64 -16.28 -4.41
N THR A 193 1.85 -15.89 -4.76
CA THR A 193 2.82 -15.28 -3.85
C THR A 193 3.63 -14.19 -4.53
N VAL A 194 4.19 -13.31 -3.70
CA VAL A 194 5.21 -12.33 -4.10
C VAL A 194 6.08 -11.99 -2.89
N SER A 195 7.34 -11.62 -3.10
CA SER A 195 8.19 -11.15 -2.01
C SER A 195 7.81 -9.73 -1.58
N ARG A 196 8.01 -9.42 -0.28
CA ARG A 196 7.86 -8.03 0.21
C ARG A 196 8.83 -7.08 -0.48
N ALA A 197 10.00 -7.58 -0.86
CA ALA A 197 11.01 -6.81 -1.58
C ALA A 197 10.55 -6.46 -3.00
N ASP A 198 9.93 -7.41 -3.73
CA ASP A 198 9.39 -7.15 -5.07
C ASP A 198 8.17 -6.21 -5.02
N VAL A 199 7.35 -6.27 -3.97
CA VAL A 199 6.27 -5.29 -3.78
C VAL A 199 6.84 -3.89 -3.59
N ALA A 200 7.88 -3.74 -2.76
CA ALA A 200 8.56 -2.46 -2.57
C ALA A 200 9.18 -1.94 -3.88
N HIS A 201 9.83 -2.82 -4.64
CA HIS A 201 10.38 -2.50 -5.95
C HIS A 201 9.30 -1.98 -6.91
N LEU A 202 8.15 -2.66 -7.03
CA LEU A 202 7.05 -2.18 -7.86
C LEU A 202 6.50 -0.83 -7.37
N MET A 203 6.34 -0.64 -6.06
CA MET A 203 5.84 0.63 -5.50
C MET A 203 6.74 1.81 -5.86
N LEU A 204 8.06 1.62 -5.93
CA LEU A 204 9.00 2.63 -6.39
C LEU A 204 8.94 2.79 -7.92
N ALA A 205 8.89 1.71 -8.68
CA ALA A 205 8.85 1.74 -10.14
C ALA A 205 7.63 2.50 -10.69
N VAL A 206 6.45 2.35 -10.07
CA VAL A 206 5.22 3.02 -10.52
C VAL A 206 5.21 4.54 -10.26
N LEU A 207 6.16 5.08 -9.52
CA LEU A 207 6.29 6.52 -9.36
C LEU A 207 6.57 7.23 -10.70
N GLY A 208 7.34 6.59 -11.58
CA GLY A 208 7.65 7.07 -12.92
C GLY A 208 6.66 6.63 -14.00
N GLN A 209 5.51 6.03 -13.64
CA GLN A 209 4.52 5.46 -14.56
C GLN A 209 3.17 6.18 -14.42
N PRO A 210 2.94 7.30 -15.15
CA PRO A 210 1.71 8.10 -15.03
C PRO A 210 0.44 7.31 -15.37
N GLU A 211 0.52 6.29 -16.21
CA GLU A 211 -0.58 5.39 -16.56
C GLU A 211 -1.11 4.59 -15.36
N THR A 212 -0.37 4.52 -14.25
CA THR A 212 -0.80 3.87 -13.00
C THR A 212 -1.63 4.78 -12.10
N ILE A 213 -1.74 6.07 -12.43
CA ILE A 213 -2.54 7.03 -11.66
C ILE A 213 -4.03 6.68 -11.76
N GLY A 214 -4.70 6.63 -10.61
CA GLY A 214 -6.10 6.20 -10.50
C GLY A 214 -6.30 4.69 -10.68
N GLN A 215 -5.22 3.89 -10.61
CA GLN A 215 -5.27 2.46 -10.90
C GLN A 215 -4.94 1.58 -9.68
N THR A 216 -5.53 0.39 -9.69
CA THR A 216 -5.04 -0.72 -8.87
C THR A 216 -4.13 -1.59 -9.71
N VAL A 217 -2.99 -2.02 -9.16
CA VAL A 217 -1.98 -2.82 -9.86
C VAL A 217 -1.78 -4.13 -9.12
N GLY A 218 -2.23 -5.22 -9.72
CA GLY A 218 -1.92 -6.57 -9.25
C GLY A 218 -0.45 -6.90 -9.50
N ILE A 219 0.19 -7.62 -8.57
CA ILE A 219 1.58 -8.09 -8.68
C ILE A 219 1.67 -9.56 -8.24
N ALA A 220 2.44 -10.38 -8.93
CA ALA A 220 2.78 -11.73 -8.51
C ALA A 220 4.01 -12.28 -9.25
N ASN A 221 4.70 -13.22 -8.62
CA ASN A 221 5.72 -14.04 -9.26
C ASN A 221 5.09 -15.17 -10.07
#